data_7529ff2b18abee06d9df1301bfd179c4
#
_entry.id   7529ff2b18abee06d9df1301bfd179c4
#
_cell.length_a   1.000
_cell.length_b   1.000
_cell.length_c   1.000
_cell.angle_alpha   90.00
_cell.angle_beta   90.00
_cell.angle_gamma   90.00
#
_symmetry.space_group_name_H-M   'P 1'
#
loop_
_entity.id
_entity.type
_entity.pdbx_description
1 polymer ?
#
loop_
_entity_poly.entity_id
_entity_poly.type
_entity_poly.pdbx_seq_one_letter_code
_entity_poly.pdbx_strand_id
1 'polypeptide(L)'
;MSKLLLVDDDVELTELLSSLLTLEGFDVQIANNGLEALQKLDESYELVLLDVMMPKLNGLDTLKEIRKVSNVPVMMLTARGDDIDRVLGLELGADDYLPKPFNDRELVARIRAILRRGVSPSNSVDDTKEILSFENVTLYLTRQTAMYGEENLNLTDYEFKILQRLIESKGDIVTREELSLEVLGKTLNPFDRSLDMHISNLRRKLPERESKLPWFKTLRGKGYLLVT
;
A
#
# COMPACT_ATOMS: atom_id res chain seq x y z
N MET A 1 -19.70 1.60 -4.59
CA MET A 1 -19.46 0.27 -4.03
C MET A 1 -18.06 -0.08 -4.45
N SER A 2 -17.13 -0.27 -3.50
CA SER A 2 -15.72 -0.49 -3.83
C SER A 2 -15.52 -1.83 -4.49
N LYS A 3 -14.80 -1.83 -5.62
CA LYS A 3 -14.57 -3.03 -6.45
C LYS A 3 -13.26 -3.70 -6.05
N LEU A 4 -13.35 -4.97 -5.69
CA LEU A 4 -12.24 -5.79 -5.22
C LEU A 4 -11.92 -6.91 -6.22
N LEU A 5 -10.64 -7.21 -6.43
CA LEU A 5 -10.19 -8.40 -7.12
C LEU A 5 -9.67 -9.42 -6.11
N LEU A 6 -10.35 -10.54 -5.95
CA LEU A 6 -9.96 -11.65 -5.08
C LEU A 6 -9.25 -12.72 -5.92
N VAL A 7 -7.99 -12.99 -5.60
CA VAL A 7 -7.11 -13.87 -6.38
C VAL A 7 -6.61 -15.00 -5.50
N ASP A 8 -7.13 -16.20 -5.71
CA ASP A 8 -6.79 -17.41 -4.98
C ASP A 8 -7.19 -18.64 -5.80
N ASP A 9 -6.44 -19.73 -5.78
CA ASP A 9 -6.75 -20.94 -6.51
C ASP A 9 -7.71 -21.89 -5.76
N ASP A 10 -7.94 -21.63 -4.47
CA ASP A 10 -8.94 -22.32 -3.67
C ASP A 10 -10.35 -21.79 -3.97
N VAL A 11 -11.07 -22.53 -4.83
CA VAL A 11 -12.41 -22.16 -5.29
C VAL A 11 -13.41 -22.09 -4.14
N GLU A 12 -13.34 -23.00 -3.16
CA GLU A 12 -14.27 -23.01 -2.02
C GLU A 12 -14.04 -21.77 -1.14
N LEU A 13 -12.79 -21.43 -0.89
CA LEU A 13 -12.42 -20.24 -0.13
C LEU A 13 -12.85 -18.95 -0.86
N THR A 14 -12.62 -18.85 -2.17
CA THR A 14 -12.99 -17.66 -2.96
C THR A 14 -14.49 -17.45 -3.02
N GLU A 15 -15.29 -18.52 -3.14
CA GLU A 15 -16.76 -18.42 -3.09
C GLU A 15 -17.25 -17.96 -1.72
N LEU A 16 -16.68 -18.51 -0.64
CA LEU A 16 -17.01 -18.11 0.73
C LEU A 16 -16.66 -16.64 0.99
N LEU A 17 -15.43 -16.23 0.66
CA LEU A 17 -14.97 -14.86 0.85
C LEU A 17 -15.73 -13.87 -0.04
N SER A 18 -16.02 -14.23 -1.28
CA SER A 18 -16.82 -13.39 -2.17
C SER A 18 -18.22 -13.13 -1.60
N SER A 19 -18.85 -14.19 -1.07
CA SER A 19 -20.17 -14.06 -0.42
C SER A 19 -20.11 -13.16 0.82
N LEU A 20 -19.12 -13.36 1.68
CA LEU A 20 -18.88 -12.54 2.87
C LEU A 20 -18.68 -11.07 2.50
N LEU A 21 -17.76 -10.80 1.57
CA LEU A 21 -17.40 -9.44 1.18
C LEU A 21 -18.54 -8.72 0.45
N THR A 22 -19.35 -9.46 -0.30
CA THR A 22 -20.56 -8.91 -0.93
C THR A 22 -21.59 -8.50 0.14
N LEU A 23 -21.79 -9.29 1.18
CA LEU A 23 -22.64 -8.93 2.32
C LEU A 23 -22.11 -7.68 3.07
N GLU A 24 -20.81 -7.50 3.11
CA GLU A 24 -20.14 -6.32 3.71
C GLU A 24 -20.17 -5.08 2.81
N GLY A 25 -20.76 -5.18 1.60
CA GLY A 25 -21.01 -4.06 0.70
C GLY A 25 -19.93 -3.82 -0.35
N PHE A 26 -19.11 -4.83 -0.67
CA PHE A 26 -18.10 -4.76 -1.73
C PHE A 26 -18.59 -5.40 -3.03
N ASP A 27 -18.08 -4.93 -4.18
CA ASP A 27 -18.21 -5.61 -5.48
C ASP A 27 -16.98 -6.48 -5.70
N VAL A 28 -17.15 -7.80 -5.73
CA VAL A 28 -16.03 -8.76 -5.74
C VAL A 28 -15.96 -9.51 -7.07
N GLN A 29 -14.81 -9.42 -7.71
CA GLN A 29 -14.48 -10.24 -8.86
C GLN A 29 -13.40 -11.26 -8.44
N ILE A 30 -13.52 -12.50 -8.93
CA ILE A 30 -12.61 -13.60 -8.59
C ILE A 30 -11.68 -13.88 -9.77
N ALA A 31 -10.42 -14.17 -9.48
CA ALA A 31 -9.45 -14.76 -10.40
C ALA A 31 -8.79 -15.97 -9.71
N ASN A 32 -8.63 -17.07 -10.44
CA ASN A 32 -8.17 -18.34 -9.88
C ASN A 32 -6.64 -18.56 -10.00
N ASN A 33 -5.91 -17.58 -10.47
CA ASN A 33 -4.45 -17.56 -10.56
C ASN A 33 -3.95 -16.18 -11.00
N GLY A 34 -2.63 -15.95 -10.87
CA GLY A 34 -2.03 -14.66 -11.20
C GLY A 34 -2.18 -14.22 -12.65
N LEU A 35 -2.16 -15.16 -13.62
CA LEU A 35 -2.35 -14.80 -15.04
C LEU A 35 -3.76 -14.26 -15.29
N GLU A 36 -4.76 -14.89 -14.69
CA GLU A 36 -6.15 -14.45 -14.81
C GLU A 36 -6.35 -13.09 -14.11
N ALA A 37 -5.70 -12.90 -12.97
CA ALA A 37 -5.71 -11.61 -12.26
C ALA A 37 -5.17 -10.48 -13.14
N LEU A 38 -4.02 -10.67 -13.80
CA LEU A 38 -3.43 -9.67 -14.70
C LEU A 38 -4.31 -9.37 -15.92
N GLN A 39 -5.06 -10.34 -16.43
CA GLN A 39 -6.00 -10.13 -17.53
C GLN A 39 -7.24 -9.34 -17.12
N LYS A 40 -7.70 -9.49 -15.86
CA LYS A 40 -8.89 -8.82 -15.33
C LYS A 40 -8.58 -7.44 -14.76
N LEU A 41 -7.32 -7.20 -14.37
CA LEU A 41 -6.93 -5.98 -13.70
C LEU A 41 -7.13 -4.75 -14.60
N ASP A 42 -7.90 -3.79 -14.12
CA ASP A 42 -8.11 -2.49 -14.73
C ASP A 42 -8.15 -1.38 -13.65
N GLU A 43 -8.31 -0.13 -14.07
CA GLU A 43 -8.35 1.04 -13.18
C GLU A 43 -9.59 1.11 -12.27
N SER A 44 -10.58 0.24 -12.47
CA SER A 44 -11.80 0.22 -11.65
C SER A 44 -11.63 -0.51 -10.32
N TYR A 45 -10.57 -1.30 -10.16
CA TYR A 45 -10.31 -1.99 -8.91
C TYR A 45 -9.65 -1.06 -7.88
N GLU A 46 -10.21 -1.07 -6.67
CA GLU A 46 -9.72 -0.26 -5.55
C GLU A 46 -8.83 -1.06 -4.59
N LEU A 47 -8.85 -2.39 -4.67
CA LEU A 47 -7.99 -3.28 -3.88
C LEU A 47 -7.90 -4.66 -4.54
N VAL A 48 -6.72 -5.26 -4.49
CA VAL A 48 -6.46 -6.66 -4.83
C VAL A 48 -6.18 -7.45 -3.56
N LEU A 49 -6.92 -8.53 -3.33
CA LEU A 49 -6.61 -9.55 -2.32
C LEU A 49 -5.91 -10.69 -3.06
N LEU A 50 -4.66 -10.98 -2.71
CA LEU A 50 -3.79 -11.84 -3.52
C LEU A 50 -3.18 -12.94 -2.68
N ASP A 51 -3.54 -14.19 -2.98
CA ASP A 51 -2.85 -15.33 -2.35
C ASP A 51 -1.42 -15.47 -2.85
N VAL A 52 -0.53 -15.93 -1.98
CA VAL A 52 0.89 -16.13 -2.32
C VAL A 52 1.09 -17.42 -3.10
N MET A 53 0.44 -18.50 -2.68
CA MET A 53 0.70 -19.84 -3.17
C MET A 53 -0.32 -20.26 -4.22
N MET A 54 -0.10 -19.89 -5.47
CA MET A 54 -1.00 -20.24 -6.57
C MET A 54 -0.25 -20.93 -7.72
N PRO A 55 -0.93 -21.80 -8.48
CA PRO A 55 -0.37 -22.41 -9.70
C PRO A 55 -0.21 -21.38 -10.82
N LYS A 56 0.57 -21.73 -11.85
CA LYS A 56 0.88 -20.95 -13.06
C LYS A 56 1.73 -19.71 -12.77
N LEU A 57 1.19 -18.73 -12.07
CA LEU A 57 1.90 -17.53 -11.63
C LEU A 57 1.58 -17.31 -10.15
N ASN A 58 2.58 -17.42 -9.29
CA ASN A 58 2.42 -17.24 -7.85
C ASN A 58 2.14 -15.75 -7.49
N GLY A 59 1.68 -15.51 -6.25
CA GLY A 59 1.26 -14.18 -5.83
C GLY A 59 2.39 -13.15 -5.81
N LEU A 60 3.61 -13.54 -5.45
CA LEU A 60 4.75 -12.61 -5.43
C LEU A 60 5.14 -12.16 -6.84
N ASP A 61 5.15 -13.07 -7.80
CA ASP A 61 5.44 -12.72 -9.19
C ASP A 61 4.25 -11.95 -9.81
N THR A 62 3.01 -12.29 -9.45
CA THR A 62 1.82 -11.52 -9.82
C THR A 62 1.90 -10.09 -9.31
N LEU A 63 2.30 -9.89 -8.05
CA LEU A 63 2.49 -8.55 -7.47
C LEU A 63 3.53 -7.74 -8.24
N LYS A 64 4.68 -8.34 -8.61
CA LYS A 64 5.69 -7.68 -9.44
C LYS A 64 5.13 -7.19 -10.77
N GLU A 65 4.33 -8.03 -11.44
CA GLU A 65 3.71 -7.65 -12.72
C GLU A 65 2.64 -6.55 -12.52
N ILE A 66 1.82 -6.64 -11.47
CA ILE A 66 0.86 -5.57 -11.12
C ILE A 66 1.60 -4.24 -10.94
N ARG A 67 2.70 -4.22 -10.21
CA ARG A 67 3.46 -2.99 -9.91
C ARG A 67 4.14 -2.34 -11.12
N LYS A 68 4.28 -3.06 -12.24
CA LYS A 68 4.75 -2.47 -13.51
C LYS A 68 3.69 -1.60 -14.18
N VAL A 69 2.40 -1.86 -13.92
CA VAL A 69 1.28 -1.25 -14.65
C VAL A 69 0.28 -0.52 -13.74
N SER A 70 0.29 -0.79 -12.43
CA SER A 70 -0.69 -0.23 -11.50
C SER A 70 -0.13 -0.07 -10.09
N ASN A 71 -0.59 0.99 -9.42
CA ASN A 71 -0.36 1.22 -7.98
C ASN A 71 -1.59 0.85 -7.14
N VAL A 72 -2.53 0.09 -7.69
CA VAL A 72 -3.68 -0.41 -6.93
C VAL A 72 -3.22 -1.05 -5.61
N PRO A 73 -3.85 -0.74 -4.48
CA PRO A 73 -3.52 -1.39 -3.23
C PRO A 73 -3.60 -2.92 -3.34
N VAL A 74 -2.61 -3.62 -2.78
CA VAL A 74 -2.57 -5.09 -2.77
C VAL A 74 -2.38 -5.58 -1.34
N MET A 75 -3.33 -6.37 -0.86
CA MET A 75 -3.20 -7.11 0.40
C MET A 75 -2.85 -8.56 0.08
N MET A 76 -1.71 -9.03 0.59
CA MET A 76 -1.30 -10.42 0.42
C MET A 76 -2.01 -11.32 1.44
N LEU A 77 -2.53 -12.45 0.96
CA LEU A 77 -3.03 -13.54 1.79
C LEU A 77 -1.94 -14.63 1.83
N THR A 78 -1.43 -14.98 3.01
CA THR A 78 -0.26 -15.86 3.11
C THR A 78 -0.52 -17.06 4.01
N ALA A 79 0.13 -18.19 3.76
CA ALA A 79 0.12 -19.30 4.71
C ALA A 79 0.82 -18.89 6.03
N ARG A 80 0.34 -19.43 7.15
CA ARG A 80 0.89 -19.17 8.48
C ARG A 80 2.31 -19.78 8.58
N GLY A 81 3.33 -18.93 8.81
CA GLY A 81 4.70 -19.40 9.05
C GLY A 81 5.75 -18.89 8.07
N ASP A 82 5.35 -18.29 6.95
CA ASP A 82 6.28 -17.74 5.97
C ASP A 82 6.59 -16.26 6.24
N ASP A 83 7.38 -16.00 7.30
CA ASP A 83 7.90 -14.66 7.56
C ASP A 83 8.75 -14.13 6.39
N ILE A 84 9.34 -15.02 5.59
CA ILE A 84 10.13 -14.68 4.41
C ILE A 84 9.22 -14.15 3.30
N ASP A 85 8.12 -14.82 3.00
CA ASP A 85 7.16 -14.39 1.97
C ASP A 85 6.47 -13.07 2.36
N ARG A 86 6.20 -12.88 3.64
CA ARG A 86 5.68 -11.64 4.19
C ARG A 86 6.64 -10.46 3.97
N VAL A 87 7.92 -10.63 4.33
CA VAL A 87 8.94 -9.60 4.13
C VAL A 87 9.11 -9.33 2.65
N LEU A 88 9.20 -10.37 1.83
CA LEU A 88 9.36 -10.26 0.39
C LEU A 88 8.16 -9.58 -0.28
N GLY A 89 6.93 -9.92 0.11
CA GLY A 89 5.72 -9.28 -0.41
C GLY A 89 5.69 -7.77 -0.15
N LEU A 90 6.03 -7.35 1.07
CA LEU A 90 6.13 -5.94 1.42
C LEU A 90 7.29 -5.24 0.68
N GLU A 91 8.44 -5.91 0.52
CA GLU A 91 9.56 -5.40 -0.30
C GLU A 91 9.19 -5.19 -1.76
N LEU A 92 8.33 -6.06 -2.29
CA LEU A 92 7.80 -5.97 -3.66
C LEU A 92 6.68 -4.93 -3.81
N GLY A 93 6.26 -4.30 -2.72
CA GLY A 93 5.27 -3.21 -2.74
C GLY A 93 3.84 -3.64 -2.40
N ALA A 94 3.64 -4.74 -1.68
CA ALA A 94 2.35 -5.01 -1.05
C ALA A 94 2.04 -3.96 0.01
N ASP A 95 0.77 -3.64 0.18
CA ASP A 95 0.31 -2.61 1.12
C ASP A 95 0.03 -3.19 2.51
N ASP A 96 -0.49 -4.41 2.58
CA ASP A 96 -0.67 -5.16 3.83
C ASP A 96 -0.55 -6.66 3.55
N TYR A 97 -0.54 -7.45 4.62
CA TYR A 97 -0.59 -8.91 4.52
C TYR A 97 -1.47 -9.46 5.66
N LEU A 98 -2.11 -10.59 5.39
CA LEU A 98 -2.97 -11.27 6.33
C LEU A 98 -2.68 -12.79 6.30
N PRO A 99 -2.14 -13.38 7.38
CA PRO A 99 -1.84 -14.81 7.41
C PRO A 99 -3.11 -15.65 7.50
N LYS A 100 -3.18 -16.71 6.70
CA LYS A 100 -4.21 -17.76 6.80
C LYS A 100 -3.85 -18.74 7.93
N PRO A 101 -4.82 -19.22 8.75
CA PRO A 101 -6.22 -18.83 8.75
C PRO A 101 -6.44 -17.49 9.45
N PHE A 102 -7.29 -16.66 8.88
CA PHE A 102 -7.63 -15.34 9.41
C PHE A 102 -9.08 -15.30 9.92
N ASN A 103 -9.38 -14.29 10.72
CA ASN A 103 -10.73 -14.01 11.15
C ASN A 103 -11.41 -13.06 10.13
N ASP A 104 -12.66 -13.34 9.79
CA ASP A 104 -13.45 -12.55 8.83
C ASP A 104 -13.52 -11.06 9.20
N ARG A 105 -13.68 -10.76 10.50
CA ARG A 105 -13.71 -9.39 11.00
C ARG A 105 -12.37 -8.68 10.81
N GLU A 106 -11.26 -9.41 10.96
CA GLU A 106 -9.92 -8.87 10.72
C GLU A 106 -9.73 -8.54 9.25
N LEU A 107 -10.10 -9.46 8.35
CA LEU A 107 -10.05 -9.25 6.91
C LEU A 107 -10.83 -7.99 6.51
N VAL A 108 -12.10 -7.91 6.91
CA VAL A 108 -12.98 -6.78 6.60
C VAL A 108 -12.45 -5.47 7.18
N ALA A 109 -11.95 -5.49 8.41
CA ALA A 109 -11.37 -4.29 9.04
C ALA A 109 -10.14 -3.77 8.29
N ARG A 110 -9.26 -4.67 7.82
CA ARG A 110 -8.07 -4.32 7.03
C ARG A 110 -8.44 -3.79 5.65
N ILE A 111 -9.38 -4.45 4.95
CA ILE A 111 -9.92 -3.97 3.67
C ILE A 111 -10.45 -2.54 3.82
N ARG A 112 -11.32 -2.31 4.80
CA ARG A 112 -11.88 -0.98 5.08
C ARG A 112 -10.81 0.04 5.45
N ALA A 113 -9.77 -0.38 6.18
CA ALA A 113 -8.65 0.49 6.52
C ALA A 113 -7.87 0.91 5.27
N ILE A 114 -7.63 0.03 4.32
CA ILE A 114 -6.97 0.34 3.05
C ILE A 114 -7.86 1.28 2.22
N LEU A 115 -9.13 0.92 1.99
CA LEU A 115 -10.05 1.67 1.12
C LEU A 115 -10.40 3.07 1.67
N ARG A 116 -10.53 3.23 3.01
CA ARG A 116 -10.81 4.55 3.63
C ARG A 116 -9.78 5.61 3.27
N ARG A 117 -8.59 5.21 2.87
CA ARG A 117 -7.46 6.09 2.54
C ARG A 117 -7.52 6.61 1.12
N GLY A 118 -8.25 5.93 0.23
CA GLY A 118 -8.53 6.40 -1.13
C GLY A 118 -9.60 7.50 -1.20
N VAL A 119 -10.38 7.68 -0.12
CA VAL A 119 -11.45 8.67 -0.06
C VAL A 119 -11.03 9.85 0.82
N SER A 120 -10.21 10.74 0.29
CA SER A 120 -10.21 12.12 0.79
C SER A 120 -11.55 12.75 0.37
N PRO A 121 -12.30 13.42 1.27
CA PRO A 121 -13.55 14.06 0.88
C PRO A 121 -13.22 15.20 -0.09
N SER A 122 -13.40 14.92 -1.38
CA SER A 122 -13.39 15.94 -2.42
C SER A 122 -14.65 16.79 -2.29
N ASN A 123 -14.57 17.87 -1.53
CA ASN A 123 -15.48 19.01 -1.69
C ASN A 123 -14.67 20.28 -1.89
N SER A 124 -14.78 20.79 -3.09
CA SER A 124 -14.36 22.08 -3.63
C SER A 124 -13.13 22.08 -4.52
N VAL A 125 -13.43 22.39 -5.76
CA VAL A 125 -12.52 22.74 -6.84
C VAL A 125 -11.73 24.00 -6.45
N ASP A 126 -10.50 23.82 -5.99
CA ASP A 126 -9.46 24.84 -6.01
C ASP A 126 -8.10 24.13 -6.09
N ASP A 127 -7.66 23.82 -7.31
CA ASP A 127 -6.43 23.06 -7.63
C ASP A 127 -5.14 23.71 -7.08
N THR A 128 -5.22 24.91 -6.52
CA THR A 128 -4.06 25.68 -6.05
C THR A 128 -3.74 25.52 -4.57
N LYS A 129 -4.61 24.91 -3.77
CA LYS A 129 -4.43 24.78 -2.30
C LYS A 129 -3.92 23.45 -1.80
N GLU A 130 -3.76 22.47 -2.67
CA GLU A 130 -3.40 21.11 -2.27
C GLU A 130 -2.09 20.62 -2.89
N ILE A 131 -1.11 21.49 -2.98
CA ILE A 131 0.25 21.13 -3.42
C ILE A 131 1.19 21.29 -2.23
N LEU A 132 1.92 20.22 -1.92
CA LEU A 132 2.98 20.23 -0.93
C LEU A 132 4.31 20.00 -1.64
N SER A 133 5.27 20.91 -1.47
CA SER A 133 6.56 20.79 -2.13
C SER A 133 7.72 20.82 -1.15
N PHE A 134 8.74 20.02 -1.45
CA PHE A 134 10.00 20.02 -0.75
C PHE A 134 11.14 19.73 -1.73
N GLU A 135 12.04 20.70 -1.91
CA GLU A 135 13.05 20.69 -2.98
C GLU A 135 12.40 20.43 -4.36
N ASN A 136 12.89 19.45 -5.11
CA ASN A 136 12.35 19.07 -6.43
C ASN A 136 11.18 18.09 -6.36
N VAL A 137 10.71 17.72 -5.15
CA VAL A 137 9.52 16.88 -4.97
C VAL A 137 8.29 17.72 -4.84
N THR A 138 7.26 17.38 -5.62
CA THR A 138 5.92 18.00 -5.57
C THR A 138 4.87 16.93 -5.36
N LEU A 139 4.09 17.06 -4.29
CA LEU A 139 2.96 16.19 -3.98
C LEU A 139 1.66 16.90 -4.36
N TYR A 140 0.91 16.31 -5.25
CA TYR A 140 -0.46 16.73 -5.60
C TYR A 140 -1.43 15.95 -4.71
N LEU A 141 -1.89 16.56 -3.62
CA LEU A 141 -2.63 15.87 -2.57
C LEU A 141 -3.97 15.33 -3.06
N THR A 142 -4.69 16.10 -3.89
CA THR A 142 -5.98 15.68 -4.48
C THR A 142 -5.85 14.45 -5.36
N ARG A 143 -4.77 14.39 -6.16
CA ARG A 143 -4.53 13.30 -7.12
C ARG A 143 -3.69 12.18 -6.54
N GLN A 144 -3.20 12.36 -5.31
CA GLN A 144 -2.25 11.45 -4.65
C GLN A 144 -1.05 11.08 -5.55
N THR A 145 -0.54 12.06 -6.28
CA THR A 145 0.57 11.89 -7.21
C THR A 145 1.79 12.63 -6.72
N ALA A 146 2.94 11.97 -6.74
CA ALA A 146 4.23 12.54 -6.38
C ALA A 146 5.12 12.68 -7.61
N MET A 147 5.65 13.88 -7.81
CA MET A 147 6.57 14.19 -8.92
C MET A 147 7.93 14.60 -8.38
N TYR A 148 8.99 14.25 -9.09
CA TYR A 148 10.33 14.80 -8.93
C TYR A 148 10.68 15.57 -10.21
N GLY A 149 10.59 16.89 -10.17
CA GLY A 149 10.57 17.69 -11.39
C GLY A 149 9.40 17.28 -12.28
N GLU A 150 9.68 16.75 -13.47
CA GLU A 150 8.66 16.27 -14.42
C GLU A 150 8.43 14.73 -14.35
N GLU A 151 9.20 14.01 -13.56
CA GLU A 151 9.13 12.54 -13.44
C GLU A 151 8.14 12.10 -12.36
N ASN A 152 7.22 11.18 -12.70
CA ASN A 152 6.33 10.59 -11.71
C ASN A 152 7.08 9.53 -10.89
N LEU A 153 7.04 9.68 -9.56
CA LEU A 153 7.71 8.76 -8.63
C LEU A 153 6.98 7.41 -8.47
N ASN A 154 5.78 7.26 -9.01
CA ASN A 154 4.98 6.03 -8.96
C ASN A 154 4.89 5.44 -7.54
N LEU A 155 4.57 6.30 -6.56
CA LEU A 155 4.43 5.88 -5.18
C LEU A 155 3.13 5.09 -4.97
N THR A 156 3.17 4.07 -4.13
CA THR A 156 1.96 3.47 -3.58
C THR A 156 1.30 4.43 -2.58
N ASP A 157 0.07 4.15 -2.22
CA ASP A 157 -0.73 5.00 -1.31
C ASP A 157 -0.02 5.23 0.03
N TYR A 158 0.59 4.18 0.58
CA TYR A 158 1.34 4.28 1.84
C TYR A 158 2.64 5.08 1.69
N GLU A 159 3.38 4.86 0.61
CA GLU A 159 4.61 5.60 0.33
C GLU A 159 4.32 7.09 0.15
N PHE A 160 3.24 7.42 -0.56
CA PHE A 160 2.78 8.80 -0.74
C PHE A 160 2.45 9.45 0.62
N LYS A 161 1.63 8.81 1.44
CA LYS A 161 1.22 9.34 2.76
C LYS A 161 2.37 9.46 3.74
N ILE A 162 3.30 8.49 3.73
CA ILE A 162 4.52 8.58 4.53
C ILE A 162 5.34 9.80 4.10
N LEU A 163 5.54 9.98 2.79
CA LEU A 163 6.30 11.11 2.26
C LEU A 163 5.62 12.44 2.60
N GLN A 164 4.31 12.54 2.40
CA GLN A 164 3.50 13.70 2.78
C GLN A 164 3.70 14.04 4.26
N ARG A 165 3.52 13.08 5.15
CA ARG A 165 3.63 13.30 6.61
C ARG A 165 5.03 13.76 7.02
N LEU A 166 6.08 13.21 6.39
CA LEU A 166 7.46 13.61 6.63
C LEU A 166 7.75 15.02 6.12
N ILE A 167 7.19 15.42 4.96
CA ILE A 167 7.35 16.78 4.44
C ILE A 167 6.59 17.79 5.30
N GLU A 168 5.38 17.48 5.74
CA GLU A 168 4.57 18.33 6.62
C GLU A 168 5.26 18.60 7.96
N SER A 169 6.00 17.63 8.49
CA SER A 169 6.74 17.79 9.76
C SER A 169 8.00 18.64 9.68
N LYS A 170 8.46 19.02 8.46
CA LYS A 170 9.55 20.00 8.23
C LYS A 170 10.79 19.83 9.08
N GLY A 171 11.26 18.60 9.25
CA GLY A 171 12.47 18.32 10.03
C GLY A 171 12.22 17.96 11.50
N ASP A 172 10.98 17.92 11.94
CA ASP A 172 10.64 17.32 13.21
C ASP A 172 10.60 15.78 13.11
N ILE A 173 10.77 15.11 14.25
CA ILE A 173 10.72 13.66 14.31
C ILE A 173 9.26 13.22 14.20
N VAL A 174 8.95 12.40 13.19
CA VAL A 174 7.68 11.66 13.12
C VAL A 174 7.92 10.28 13.74
N THR A 175 7.20 9.99 14.81
CA THR A 175 7.38 8.72 15.53
C THR A 175 6.86 7.53 14.74
N ARG A 176 7.32 6.32 15.08
CA ARG A 176 6.84 5.09 14.46
C ARG A 176 5.37 4.86 14.77
N GLU A 177 4.95 5.22 15.98
CA GLU A 177 3.58 5.14 16.45
C GLU A 177 2.64 6.03 15.64
N GLU A 178 3.04 7.29 15.42
CA GLU A 178 2.28 8.24 14.59
C GLU A 178 2.15 7.72 13.16
N LEU A 179 3.25 7.33 12.50
CA LEU A 179 3.20 6.79 11.14
C LEU A 179 2.36 5.50 11.05
N SER A 180 2.47 4.62 12.05
CA SER A 180 1.67 3.39 12.07
C SER A 180 0.18 3.70 12.20
N LEU A 181 -0.19 4.63 13.09
CA LEU A 181 -1.58 4.96 13.34
C LEU A 181 -2.18 5.81 12.21
N GLU A 182 -1.50 6.89 11.81
CA GLU A 182 -2.02 7.86 10.84
C GLU A 182 -1.97 7.33 9.41
N VAL A 183 -0.88 6.64 9.04
CA VAL A 183 -0.68 6.14 7.68
C VAL A 183 -1.17 4.70 7.55
N LEU A 184 -0.74 3.76 8.39
CA LEU A 184 -1.12 2.36 8.27
C LEU A 184 -2.45 2.02 8.95
N GLY A 185 -3.01 2.95 9.77
CA GLY A 185 -4.31 2.79 10.47
C GLY A 185 -4.32 1.65 11.47
N LYS A 186 -3.17 1.27 11.99
CA LYS A 186 -3.00 0.20 12.98
C LYS A 186 -2.05 0.63 14.09
N THR A 187 -2.25 0.09 15.27
CA THR A 187 -1.32 0.28 16.38
C THR A 187 0.01 -0.41 16.07
N LEU A 188 1.11 0.23 16.46
CA LEU A 188 2.45 -0.32 16.24
C LEU A 188 2.60 -1.66 16.97
N ASN A 189 2.93 -2.71 16.22
CA ASN A 189 3.31 -4.01 16.76
C ASN A 189 4.84 -4.18 16.62
N PRO A 190 5.57 -4.55 17.68
CA PRO A 190 7.03 -4.73 17.64
C PRO A 190 7.52 -5.71 16.57
N PHE A 191 6.68 -6.68 16.20
CA PHE A 191 6.98 -7.68 15.18
C PHE A 191 6.51 -7.31 13.78
N ASP A 192 5.76 -6.21 13.63
CA ASP A 192 5.29 -5.74 12.33
C ASP A 192 6.35 -4.83 11.69
N ARG A 193 6.88 -5.28 10.56
CA ARG A 193 7.88 -4.56 9.80
C ARG A 193 7.32 -3.80 8.59
N SER A 194 6.00 -3.76 8.42
CA SER A 194 5.39 -3.14 7.23
C SER A 194 5.81 -1.67 7.07
N LEU A 195 5.85 -0.89 8.16
CA LEU A 195 6.31 0.49 8.10
C LEU A 195 7.76 0.61 7.62
N ASP A 196 8.67 -0.22 8.14
CA ASP A 196 10.08 -0.21 7.73
C ASP A 196 10.23 -0.55 6.24
N MET A 197 9.40 -1.45 5.73
CA MET A 197 9.41 -1.84 4.32
C MET A 197 8.90 -0.73 3.42
N HIS A 198 7.78 -0.08 3.76
CA HIS A 198 7.29 1.09 3.01
C HIS A 198 8.32 2.23 2.99
N ILE A 199 8.98 2.51 4.10
CA ILE A 199 10.09 3.48 4.16
C ILE A 199 11.27 3.05 3.28
N SER A 200 11.62 1.76 3.28
CA SER A 200 12.68 1.24 2.42
C SER A 200 12.34 1.37 0.94
N ASN A 201 11.10 1.03 0.57
CA ASN A 201 10.61 1.15 -0.80
C ASN A 201 10.58 2.62 -1.25
N LEU A 202 10.07 3.50 -0.39
CA LEU A 202 10.06 4.94 -0.66
C LEU A 202 11.48 5.48 -0.91
N ARG A 203 12.47 5.07 -0.10
CA ARG A 203 13.87 5.46 -0.34
C ARG A 203 14.42 5.01 -1.69
N ARG A 204 14.01 3.85 -2.20
CA ARG A 204 14.45 3.36 -3.51
C ARG A 204 13.81 4.10 -4.68
N LYS A 205 12.60 4.63 -4.48
CA LYS A 205 11.86 5.37 -5.51
C LYS A 205 12.26 6.85 -5.57
N LEU A 206 12.75 7.40 -4.46
CA LEU A 206 13.21 8.78 -4.43
C LEU A 206 14.60 8.90 -5.07
N PRO A 207 14.78 9.82 -6.05
CA PRO A 207 16.07 10.08 -6.68
C PRO A 207 17.12 10.61 -5.68
N GLU A 208 18.39 10.56 -6.05
CA GLU A 208 19.45 11.18 -5.26
C GLU A 208 19.26 12.70 -5.23
N ARG A 209 19.37 13.30 -4.06
CA ARG A 209 19.26 14.75 -3.88
C ARG A 209 20.51 15.46 -4.40
N GLU A 210 20.35 16.66 -4.95
CA GLU A 210 21.49 17.51 -5.38
C GLU A 210 22.46 17.78 -4.21
N SER A 211 21.92 17.90 -2.99
CA SER A 211 22.72 18.07 -1.77
C SER A 211 23.51 16.82 -1.34
N LYS A 212 23.29 15.66 -2.00
CA LYS A 212 23.82 14.33 -1.63
C LYS A 212 23.44 13.89 -0.20
N LEU A 213 22.55 14.59 0.46
CA LEU A 213 22.02 14.21 1.75
C LEU A 213 20.91 13.16 1.58
N PRO A 214 20.73 12.23 2.54
CA PRO A 214 19.60 11.29 2.49
C PRO A 214 18.28 12.06 2.67
N TRP A 215 17.21 11.59 2.02
CA TRP A 215 15.87 12.17 2.19
C TRP A 215 15.40 12.14 3.64
N PHE A 216 15.59 10.99 4.32
CA PHE A 216 15.24 10.86 5.73
C PHE A 216 16.24 10.03 6.51
N LYS A 217 16.43 10.40 7.75
CA LYS A 217 17.21 9.67 8.76
C LYS A 217 16.27 8.79 9.59
N THR A 218 16.72 7.57 9.88
CA THR A 218 16.09 6.69 10.85
C THR A 218 16.69 6.96 12.22
N LEU A 219 15.86 7.36 13.16
CA LEU A 219 16.24 7.53 14.57
C LEU A 219 15.79 6.26 15.31
N ARG A 220 16.75 5.38 15.60
CA ARG A 220 16.46 4.07 16.19
C ARG A 220 15.63 4.22 17.47
N GLY A 221 14.52 3.45 17.57
CA GLY A 221 13.60 3.47 18.70
C GLY A 221 12.75 4.74 18.82
N LYS A 222 12.85 5.70 17.88
CA LYS A 222 12.06 6.94 17.91
C LYS A 222 11.19 7.10 16.67
N GLY A 223 11.78 7.11 15.48
CA GLY A 223 11.02 7.37 14.26
C GLY A 223 11.89 7.79 13.09
N TYR A 224 11.35 8.64 12.26
CA TYR A 224 11.96 9.13 11.04
C TYR A 224 11.95 10.66 11.00
N LEU A 225 12.94 11.22 10.35
CA LEU A 225 13.15 12.66 10.22
C LEU A 225 13.44 13.00 8.77
N LEU A 226 12.69 13.92 8.18
CA LEU A 226 13.05 14.52 6.89
C LEU A 226 14.32 15.36 7.07
N VAL A 227 15.32 15.16 6.24
CA VAL A 227 16.56 15.94 6.28
C VAL A 227 16.36 17.23 5.51
N THR A 228 16.34 18.34 6.22
CA THR A 228 16.24 19.71 5.65
C THR A 228 17.61 20.31 5.44
#